data_d3d2af6e9a261ed7c7bfc0704cc5f859
#
_entry.id   d3d2af6e9a261ed7c7bfc0704cc5f859
#
_cell.length_a   1.000
_cell.length_b   1.000
_cell.length_c   1.000
_cell.angle_alpha   90.00
_cell.angle_beta   90.00
_cell.angle_gamma   90.00
#
_symmetry.space_group_name_H-M   'P 1'
#
loop_
_entity.id
_entity.type
_entity.pdbx_description
1 polymer ?
#
loop_
_entity_poly.entity_id
_entity_poly.type
_entity_poly.pdbx_seq_one_letter_code
_entity_poly.pdbx_strand_id
1 'polypeptide(L)'
;GGYVLRSSLTKKCTSSAMTTLDPDGNLTERVTGDKVLVFEGFMDFLSWISSVQQDTPQYDCCILNSVSNIEKVLPWITAHKNIAAFMDNDEAGRNTLQKIIENVPDDAGKVCVYDMAKLYEGYNDLNEKLSDELSSKDEHSSINTHNHGDNTF
;
A
#
# COMPACT_ATOMS: atom_id res chain seq x y z
N GLY A 1 -8.10 -20.04 2.43
CA GLY A 1 -8.09 -18.87 3.23
C GLY A 1 -6.99 -17.86 2.91
N GLY A 2 -6.88 -16.88 3.79
CA GLY A 2 -5.97 -15.75 3.61
C GLY A 2 -4.50 -16.12 3.45
N TYR A 3 -4.04 -17.20 4.09
CA TYR A 3 -2.64 -17.64 3.98
C TYR A 3 -2.29 -18.05 2.55
N VAL A 4 -3.14 -18.84 1.90
CA VAL A 4 -2.90 -19.29 0.53
C VAL A 4 -2.90 -18.13 -0.43
N LEU A 5 -3.84 -17.18 -0.26
CA LEU A 5 -3.92 -15.98 -1.08
C LEU A 5 -2.68 -15.09 -0.89
N ARG A 6 -2.23 -14.89 0.35
CA ARG A 6 -1.02 -14.10 0.64
C ARG A 6 0.22 -14.71 -0.01
N SER A 7 0.37 -16.04 0.04
CA SER A 7 1.48 -16.73 -0.61
C SER A 7 1.46 -16.51 -2.12
N SER A 8 0.28 -16.59 -2.73
CA SER A 8 0.11 -16.31 -4.16
C SER A 8 0.45 -14.86 -4.50
N LEU A 9 -0.03 -13.89 -3.70
CA LEU A 9 0.28 -12.48 -3.89
C LEU A 9 1.76 -12.20 -3.73
N THR A 10 2.41 -12.77 -2.70
CA THR A 10 3.84 -12.62 -2.48
C THR A 10 4.64 -13.14 -3.67
N LYS A 11 4.28 -14.32 -4.18
CA LYS A 11 4.94 -14.90 -5.34
C LYS A 11 4.82 -14.02 -6.59
N LYS A 12 3.64 -13.42 -6.80
CA LYS A 12 3.41 -12.50 -7.93
C LYS A 12 4.20 -11.21 -7.79
N CYS A 13 4.26 -10.65 -6.57
CA CYS A 13 4.85 -9.32 -6.32
C CYS A 13 6.36 -9.34 -6.17
N THR A 14 6.98 -10.47 -5.86
CA THR A 14 8.44 -10.56 -5.70
C THR A 14 9.17 -10.83 -7.02
N SER A 15 8.46 -11.10 -8.09
CA SER A 15 9.08 -11.34 -9.39
C SER A 15 9.39 -10.02 -10.11
N SER A 16 10.44 -9.39 -9.73
CA SER A 16 11.25 -8.40 -10.44
C SER A 16 10.67 -7.03 -10.80
N ALA A 17 9.65 -6.89 -11.55
CA ALA A 17 9.19 -5.61 -12.07
C ALA A 17 7.99 -5.10 -11.28
N MET A 18 7.40 -4.02 -11.72
CA MET A 18 6.13 -3.56 -11.16
C MET A 18 5.03 -4.60 -11.36
N THR A 19 4.07 -4.59 -10.46
CA THR A 19 2.91 -5.49 -10.50
C THR A 19 1.63 -4.67 -10.48
N THR A 20 0.69 -4.97 -11.37
CA THR A 20 -0.65 -4.40 -11.33
C THR A 20 -1.65 -5.51 -11.08
N LEU A 21 -2.55 -5.29 -10.11
CA LEU A 21 -3.52 -6.27 -9.64
C LEU A 21 -4.93 -5.72 -9.76
N ASP A 22 -5.88 -6.61 -10.05
CA ASP A 22 -7.30 -6.29 -9.96
C ASP A 22 -7.80 -6.42 -8.49
N PRO A 23 -9.07 -6.07 -8.20
CA PRO A 23 -9.59 -6.16 -6.84
C PRO A 23 -9.55 -7.55 -6.20
N ASP A 24 -9.50 -8.59 -7.00
CA ASP A 24 -9.42 -9.98 -6.51
C ASP A 24 -7.97 -10.45 -6.30
N GLY A 25 -6.99 -9.61 -6.64
CA GLY A 25 -5.58 -9.95 -6.49
C GLY A 25 -4.98 -10.68 -7.67
N ASN A 26 -5.64 -10.68 -8.83
CA ASN A 26 -5.12 -11.26 -10.06
C ASN A 26 -4.34 -10.23 -10.86
N LEU A 27 -3.29 -10.67 -11.55
CA LEU A 27 -2.55 -9.79 -12.45
C LEU A 27 -3.49 -9.24 -13.52
N THR A 28 -3.39 -7.94 -13.79
CA THR A 28 -4.23 -7.29 -14.79
C THR A 28 -3.47 -6.19 -15.52
N GLU A 29 -3.80 -6.00 -16.78
CA GLU A 29 -3.37 -4.84 -17.57
C GLU A 29 -4.53 -3.86 -17.77
N ARG A 30 -5.72 -4.22 -17.28
CA ARG A 30 -6.93 -3.42 -17.42
C ARG A 30 -7.18 -2.57 -16.19
N VAL A 31 -7.80 -1.41 -16.42
CA VAL A 31 -8.41 -0.61 -15.37
C VAL A 31 -9.78 -1.20 -15.08
N THR A 32 -10.00 -1.69 -13.86
CA THR A 32 -11.24 -2.39 -13.53
C THR A 32 -12.23 -1.55 -12.72
N GLY A 33 -11.78 -0.43 -12.15
CA GLY A 33 -12.63 0.43 -11.34
C GLY A 33 -12.13 1.86 -11.30
N ASP A 34 -12.77 2.67 -10.47
CA ASP A 34 -12.46 4.10 -10.36
C ASP A 34 -11.30 4.41 -9.44
N LYS A 35 -10.93 3.49 -8.56
CA LYS A 35 -9.89 3.72 -7.54
C LYS A 35 -8.71 2.80 -7.74
N VAL A 36 -7.52 3.35 -7.55
CA VAL A 36 -6.27 2.59 -7.54
C VAL A 36 -5.46 2.92 -6.29
N LEU A 37 -4.88 1.88 -5.69
CA LEU A 37 -3.90 2.01 -4.62
C LEU A 37 -2.51 1.81 -5.22
N VAL A 38 -1.60 2.74 -4.99
CA VAL A 38 -0.23 2.68 -5.52
C VAL A 38 0.73 2.56 -4.36
N PHE A 39 1.52 1.49 -4.35
CA PHE A 39 2.51 1.21 -3.31
C PHE A 39 3.91 1.27 -3.91
N GLU A 40 4.86 1.84 -3.16
CA GLU A 40 6.25 1.89 -3.61
C GLU A 40 6.89 0.50 -3.52
N GLY A 41 6.61 -0.25 -2.44
CA GLY A 41 7.12 -1.60 -2.25
C GLY A 41 6.05 -2.61 -1.88
N PHE A 42 6.32 -3.90 -2.12
CA PHE A 42 5.33 -4.93 -1.83
C PHE A 42 5.11 -5.15 -0.33
N MET A 43 6.09 -4.85 0.51
CA MET A 43 5.92 -4.96 1.96
C MET A 43 4.87 -3.97 2.47
N ASP A 44 4.81 -2.77 1.90
CA ASP A 44 3.77 -1.79 2.22
C ASP A 44 2.39 -2.29 1.79
N PHE A 45 2.31 -2.91 0.62
CA PHE A 45 1.09 -3.53 0.13
C PHE A 45 0.60 -4.62 1.09
N LEU A 46 1.50 -5.53 1.51
CA LEU A 46 1.14 -6.59 2.46
C LEU A 46 0.72 -6.01 3.81
N SER A 47 1.39 -4.96 4.27
CA SER A 47 1.04 -4.26 5.51
C SER A 47 -0.37 -3.66 5.42
N TRP A 48 -0.70 -3.05 4.29
CA TRP A 48 -2.02 -2.49 4.07
C TRP A 48 -3.10 -3.58 4.10
N ILE A 49 -2.92 -4.65 3.32
CA ILE A 49 -3.85 -5.78 3.29
C ILE A 49 -4.08 -6.34 4.70
N SER A 50 -3.01 -6.50 5.46
CA SER A 50 -3.09 -7.00 6.83
C SER A 50 -3.82 -6.03 7.75
N SER A 51 -3.57 -4.72 7.63
CA SER A 51 -4.17 -3.71 8.49
C SER A 51 -5.68 -3.57 8.29
N VAL A 52 -6.15 -3.75 7.06
CA VAL A 52 -7.58 -3.67 6.76
C VAL A 52 -8.27 -5.04 6.87
N GLN A 53 -7.53 -6.07 7.26
CA GLN A 53 -8.04 -7.44 7.48
C GLN A 53 -8.77 -8.00 6.25
N GLN A 54 -8.22 -7.74 5.07
CA GLN A 54 -8.76 -8.22 3.80
C GLN A 54 -7.89 -9.34 3.23
N ASP A 55 -8.51 -10.25 2.50
CA ASP A 55 -7.81 -11.30 1.77
C ASP A 55 -7.44 -10.85 0.35
N THR A 56 -8.16 -9.89 -0.18
CA THR A 56 -7.94 -9.35 -1.52
C THR A 56 -7.75 -7.84 -1.44
N PRO A 57 -7.16 -7.22 -2.48
CA PRO A 57 -6.93 -5.78 -2.49
C PRO A 57 -8.20 -4.91 -2.44
N GLN A 58 -9.33 -5.39 -2.90
CA GLN A 58 -10.62 -4.70 -2.99
C GLN A 58 -10.66 -3.57 -4.04
N TYR A 59 -9.52 -3.13 -4.54
CA TYR A 59 -9.35 -2.09 -5.56
C TYR A 59 -8.23 -2.50 -6.50
N ASP A 60 -8.14 -1.84 -7.65
CA ASP A 60 -6.95 -1.96 -8.48
C ASP A 60 -5.74 -1.52 -7.66
N CYS A 61 -4.64 -2.26 -7.78
CA CYS A 61 -3.40 -1.96 -7.06
C CYS A 61 -2.21 -1.97 -8.00
N CYS A 62 -1.29 -1.06 -7.77
CA CYS A 62 0.01 -1.04 -8.43
C CYS A 62 1.10 -1.10 -7.36
N ILE A 63 1.99 -2.07 -7.48
CA ILE A 63 3.19 -2.17 -6.64
C ILE A 63 4.37 -1.88 -7.55
N LEU A 64 5.03 -0.73 -7.31
CA LEU A 64 6.12 -0.28 -8.17
C LEU A 64 7.37 -1.14 -8.05
N ASN A 65 7.70 -1.57 -6.84
CA ASN A 65 8.93 -2.26 -6.46
C ASN A 65 10.22 -1.46 -6.69
N SER A 66 10.14 -0.41 -7.51
CA SER A 66 11.20 0.58 -7.68
C SER A 66 10.53 1.84 -8.23
N VAL A 67 10.95 3.01 -7.73
CA VAL A 67 10.43 4.29 -8.23
C VAL A 67 10.76 4.51 -9.71
N SER A 68 11.79 3.83 -10.22
CA SER A 68 12.14 3.90 -11.65
C SER A 68 11.07 3.28 -12.56
N ASN A 69 10.18 2.48 -12.02
CA ASN A 69 9.10 1.86 -12.80
C ASN A 69 7.90 2.78 -13.02
N ILE A 70 7.87 3.96 -12.38
CA ILE A 70 6.70 4.85 -12.44
C ILE A 70 6.33 5.26 -13.86
N GLU A 71 7.31 5.59 -14.68
CA GLU A 71 7.07 6.06 -16.06
C GLU A 71 6.29 5.04 -16.89
N LYS A 72 6.55 3.76 -16.67
CA LYS A 72 5.91 2.67 -17.42
C LYS A 72 4.44 2.49 -17.09
N VAL A 73 4.03 2.88 -15.88
CA VAL A 73 2.70 2.58 -15.37
C VAL A 73 1.83 3.82 -15.17
N LEU A 74 2.38 5.02 -15.39
CA LEU A 74 1.64 6.27 -15.25
C LEU A 74 0.32 6.29 -16.04
N PRO A 75 0.29 5.87 -17.32
CA PRO A 75 -0.97 5.88 -18.06
C PRO A 75 -2.07 5.02 -17.42
N TRP A 76 -1.68 3.87 -16.86
CA TRP A 76 -2.61 2.99 -16.18
C TRP A 76 -3.10 3.60 -14.85
N ILE A 77 -2.18 4.17 -14.05
CA ILE A 77 -2.53 4.82 -12.78
C ILE A 77 -3.48 5.99 -13.02
N THR A 78 -3.14 6.87 -13.96
CA THR A 78 -3.89 8.12 -14.19
C THR A 78 -5.18 7.91 -14.97
N ALA A 79 -5.47 6.70 -15.40
CA ALA A 79 -6.78 6.35 -15.96
C ALA A 79 -7.84 6.15 -14.87
N HIS A 80 -7.45 6.13 -13.61
CA HIS A 80 -8.38 6.04 -12.47
C HIS A 80 -8.81 7.44 -12.01
N LYS A 81 -10.02 7.52 -11.46
CA LYS A 81 -10.56 8.79 -10.93
C LYS A 81 -10.03 9.11 -9.54
N ASN A 82 -9.67 8.10 -8.75
CA ASN A 82 -9.16 8.24 -7.40
C ASN A 82 -7.87 7.46 -7.27
N ILE A 83 -6.79 8.16 -6.96
CA ILE A 83 -5.46 7.59 -6.85
C ILE A 83 -4.97 7.77 -5.42
N ALA A 84 -4.82 6.68 -4.68
CA ALA A 84 -4.28 6.71 -3.32
C ALA A 84 -2.82 6.24 -3.37
N ALA A 85 -1.89 7.16 -3.16
CA ALA A 85 -0.45 6.92 -3.30
C ALA A 85 0.21 6.70 -1.94
N PHE A 86 0.75 5.50 -1.73
CA PHE A 86 1.49 5.10 -0.53
C PHE A 86 2.99 5.13 -0.86
N MET A 87 3.54 6.33 -0.99
CA MET A 87 4.96 6.52 -1.29
C MET A 87 5.75 6.72 0.00
N ASP A 88 7.04 6.42 -0.03
CA ASP A 88 7.91 6.62 1.12
C ASP A 88 8.06 8.10 1.47
N ASN A 89 8.30 8.38 2.75
CA ASN A 89 8.52 9.73 3.26
C ASN A 89 9.99 10.15 3.07
N ASP A 90 10.47 10.05 1.83
CA ASP A 90 11.80 10.48 1.42
C ASP A 90 11.71 11.26 0.10
N GLU A 91 12.83 11.75 -0.38
CA GLU A 91 12.88 12.55 -1.60
C GLU A 91 12.37 11.77 -2.82
N ALA A 92 12.78 10.51 -2.95
CA ALA A 92 12.36 9.67 -4.08
C ALA A 92 10.85 9.44 -4.07
N GLY A 93 10.27 9.20 -2.89
CA GLY A 93 8.83 9.04 -2.74
C GLY A 93 8.07 10.31 -3.05
N ARG A 94 8.56 11.45 -2.58
CA ARG A 94 7.95 12.76 -2.87
C ARG A 94 7.99 13.08 -4.36
N ASN A 95 9.12 12.81 -5.01
CA ASN A 95 9.27 13.03 -6.45
C ASN A 95 8.33 12.12 -7.26
N THR A 96 8.16 10.89 -6.82
CA THR A 96 7.25 9.95 -7.48
C THR A 96 5.79 10.40 -7.37
N LEU A 97 5.37 10.85 -6.19
CA LEU A 97 4.04 11.42 -6.00
C LEU A 97 3.83 12.63 -6.93
N GLN A 98 4.82 13.50 -7.03
CA GLN A 98 4.74 14.68 -7.89
C GLN A 98 4.58 14.29 -9.37
N LYS A 99 5.27 13.24 -9.81
CA LYS A 99 5.10 12.73 -11.18
C LYS A 99 3.68 12.23 -11.44
N ILE A 100 3.06 11.57 -10.47
CA ILE A 100 1.67 11.15 -10.60
C ILE A 100 0.77 12.37 -10.78
N ILE A 101 0.93 13.38 -9.92
CA ILE A 101 0.11 14.59 -9.94
C ILE A 101 0.27 15.32 -11.28
N GLU A 102 1.50 15.48 -11.76
CA GLU A 102 1.79 16.18 -13.01
C GLU A 102 1.28 15.46 -14.26
N ASN A 103 1.06 14.16 -14.18
CA ASN A 103 0.62 13.34 -15.31
C ASN A 103 -0.89 13.05 -15.31
N VAL A 104 -1.65 13.61 -14.37
CA VAL A 104 -3.09 13.54 -14.42
C VAL A 104 -3.55 14.35 -15.64
N PRO A 105 -4.34 13.75 -16.56
CA PRO A 105 -4.78 14.47 -17.76
C PRO A 105 -5.72 15.64 -17.41
N ASP A 106 -5.50 16.80 -18.03
CA ASP A 106 -6.33 17.99 -17.81
C ASP A 106 -7.78 17.79 -18.24
N ASP A 107 -7.99 16.92 -19.24
CA ASP A 107 -9.32 16.66 -19.83
C ASP A 107 -10.01 15.45 -19.21
N ALA A 108 -9.41 14.83 -18.21
CA ALA A 108 -9.93 13.60 -17.61
C ALA A 108 -11.12 13.82 -16.66
N GLY A 109 -11.62 15.04 -16.55
CA GLY A 109 -12.60 15.40 -15.53
C GLY A 109 -11.92 15.49 -14.17
N LYS A 110 -12.66 15.18 -13.11
CA LYS A 110 -12.13 15.32 -11.76
C LYS A 110 -11.38 14.08 -11.33
N VAL A 111 -10.04 14.11 -11.38
CA VAL A 111 -9.16 13.07 -10.83
C VAL A 111 -8.60 13.57 -9.51
N CYS A 112 -8.75 12.77 -8.45
CA CYS A 112 -8.24 13.09 -7.12
C CYS A 112 -7.03 12.24 -6.81
N VAL A 113 -5.95 12.87 -6.36
CA VAL A 113 -4.74 12.18 -5.90
C VAL A 113 -4.63 12.40 -4.39
N TYR A 114 -4.58 11.30 -3.65
CA TYR A 114 -4.48 11.30 -2.19
C TYR A 114 -3.07 10.90 -1.78
N ASP A 115 -2.41 11.76 -1.01
CA ASP A 115 -1.10 11.46 -0.43
C ASP A 115 -1.30 10.66 0.86
N MET A 116 -1.19 9.34 0.74
CA MET A 116 -1.40 8.45 1.88
C MET A 116 -0.19 8.37 2.82
N ALA A 117 0.93 8.97 2.44
CA ALA A 117 2.13 9.02 3.29
C ALA A 117 1.91 9.76 4.61
N LYS A 118 0.88 10.59 4.68
CA LYS A 118 0.48 11.28 5.91
C LYS A 118 0.02 10.31 7.00
N LEU A 119 -0.47 9.13 6.63
CA LEU A 119 -0.89 8.10 7.59
C LEU A 119 0.27 7.55 8.39
N TYR A 120 1.47 7.60 7.85
CA TYR A 120 2.68 7.11 8.52
C TYR A 120 3.73 8.21 8.70
N GLU A 121 3.25 9.42 8.97
CA GLU A 121 4.12 10.55 9.29
C GLU A 121 5.00 10.21 10.49
N GLY A 122 6.28 10.54 10.41
CA GLY A 122 7.26 10.14 11.41
C GLY A 122 7.96 8.81 11.11
N TYR A 123 7.48 8.07 10.13
CA TYR A 123 8.07 6.83 9.63
C TYR A 123 8.39 6.98 8.15
N ASN A 124 9.34 6.20 7.65
CA ASN A 124 9.68 6.26 6.23
C ASN A 124 8.56 5.65 5.37
N ASP A 125 7.96 4.55 5.82
CA ASP A 125 6.92 3.86 5.06
C ASP A 125 5.89 3.23 5.99
N LEU A 126 4.80 2.73 5.39
CA LEU A 126 3.70 2.11 6.12
C LEU A 126 4.14 0.85 6.86
N ASN A 127 4.98 0.03 6.24
CA ASN A 127 5.45 -1.20 6.86
C ASN A 127 6.22 -0.92 8.16
N GLU A 128 7.07 0.10 8.14
CA GLU A 128 7.83 0.50 9.33
C GLU A 128 6.89 0.93 10.47
N LYS A 129 5.89 1.75 10.16
CA LYS A 129 4.91 2.19 11.16
C LYS A 129 4.15 1.03 11.75
N LEU A 130 3.60 0.14 10.92
CA LEU A 130 2.78 -0.98 11.41
C LEU A 130 3.63 -1.99 12.17
N SER A 131 4.88 -2.20 11.79
CA SER A 131 5.80 -3.06 12.52
C SER A 131 6.11 -2.50 13.91
N ASP A 132 6.31 -1.19 14.02
CA ASP A 132 6.55 -0.51 15.30
C ASP A 132 5.31 -0.58 16.20
N GLU A 133 4.13 -0.34 15.66
CA GLU A 133 2.87 -0.43 16.41
C GLU A 133 2.62 -1.84 16.95
N LEU A 134 2.90 -2.87 16.16
CA LEU A 134 2.75 -4.26 16.61
C LEU A 134 3.72 -4.60 17.74
N SER A 135 4.97 -4.15 17.68
CA SER A 135 5.95 -4.33 18.73
C SER A 135 5.50 -3.64 20.02
N SER A 136 5.00 -2.41 19.93
CA SER A 136 4.47 -1.66 21.07
C SER A 136 3.25 -2.34 21.68
N LYS A 137 2.36 -2.90 20.88
CA LYS A 137 1.18 -3.64 21.36
C LYS A 137 1.59 -4.90 22.12
N ASP A 138 2.56 -5.66 21.60
CA ASP A 138 3.05 -6.87 22.23
C ASP A 138 3.66 -6.56 23.60
N GLU A 139 4.49 -5.51 23.70
CA GLU A 139 5.06 -5.07 24.97
C GLU A 139 3.96 -4.62 25.95
N HIS A 140 3.00 -3.85 25.48
CA HIS A 140 1.90 -3.37 26.31
C HIS A 140 1.00 -4.52 26.77
N SER A 141 0.70 -5.48 25.93
CA SER A 141 -0.05 -6.67 26.29
C SER A 141 0.65 -7.50 27.35
N SER A 142 1.96 -7.69 27.23
CA SER A 142 2.76 -8.40 28.22
C SER A 142 2.73 -7.70 29.58
N ILE A 143 2.86 -6.39 29.62
CA ILE A 143 2.79 -5.58 30.83
C ILE A 143 1.40 -5.67 31.45
N ASN A 144 0.35 -5.52 30.67
CA ASN A 144 -1.03 -5.59 31.13
C ASN A 144 -1.39 -6.97 31.68
N THR A 145 -0.93 -8.03 31.04
CA THR A 145 -1.14 -9.39 31.51
C THR A 145 -0.48 -9.62 32.86
N HIS A 146 0.72 -9.10 33.05
CA HIS A 146 1.44 -9.20 34.32
C HIS A 146 0.71 -8.45 35.43
N ASN A 147 0.29 -7.20 35.17
CA ASN A 147 -0.45 -6.38 36.13
C ASN A 147 -1.81 -6.99 36.47
N HIS A 148 -2.48 -7.57 35.48
CA HIS A 148 -3.78 -8.22 35.68
C HIS A 148 -3.65 -9.44 36.59
N GLY A 149 -2.58 -10.19 36.47
CA GLY A 149 -2.26 -11.30 37.36
C GLY A 149 -2.13 -10.86 38.80
N ASP A 150 -1.49 -9.73 39.03
CA ASP A 150 -1.32 -9.16 40.38
C ASP A 150 -2.63 -8.66 40.97
N ASN A 151 -3.56 -8.22 40.15
CA ASN A 151 -4.86 -7.68 40.58
C ASN A 151 -5.93 -8.73 40.82
N THR A 152 -5.67 -9.98 40.48
CA THR A 152 -6.63 -11.07 40.65
C THR A 152 -6.80 -11.46 42.12
N PHE A 153 -6.01 -10.91 42.99
CA PHE A 153 -5.99 -11.17 44.42
C PHE A 153 -6.04 -9.91 45.23
#